data_3f12847b8f1af13d9e1e3e9eb23dd97f
#
_entry.id   3f12847b8f1af13d9e1e3e9eb23dd97f
#
_cell.length_a   1.000
_cell.length_b   1.000
_cell.length_c   1.000
_cell.angle_alpha   90.00
_cell.angle_beta   90.00
_cell.angle_gamma   90.00
#
_symmetry.space_group_name_H-M   'P 1'
#
loop_
_entity.id
_entity.type
_entity.pdbx_description
1 polymer ?
#
loop_
_entity_poly.entity_id
_entity_poly.type
_entity_poly.pdbx_seq_one_letter_code
_entity_poly.pdbx_strand_id
1 'polypeptide(L)'
;MVNMSFEDKVWYQKLSFKNILAVAPLLPFTALFGAITSVRRKCYNNGFFKKTKLKTPVIVVGGISVGGTGKTPLCIALLLKLKELGYKPGLISRGYRGKAECYPLTVNTTTDVKQCGDEPLLIKMSVGDSAVVAVDPLRERGAQYLEHLGCDVIVTDDGLQHGKAYLNQRLLQRFSRFG
;
A
#
# COMPACT_ATOMS: atom_id res chain seq x y z
N MET A 1 -28.63 18.90 14.05
CA MET A 1 -28.97 18.00 12.93
C MET A 1 -27.82 18.02 11.95
N VAL A 2 -27.06 16.95 11.85
CA VAL A 2 -25.94 16.85 10.88
C VAL A 2 -26.55 16.71 9.51
N ASN A 3 -26.28 17.67 8.62
CA ASN A 3 -26.74 17.62 7.24
C ASN A 3 -25.94 16.52 6.52
N MET A 4 -26.51 15.33 6.41
CA MET A 4 -25.89 14.20 5.72
C MET A 4 -25.77 14.53 4.23
N SER A 5 -24.56 14.41 3.67
CA SER A 5 -24.28 14.56 2.24
C SER A 5 -25.10 13.55 1.42
N PHE A 6 -25.34 13.85 0.15
CA PHE A 6 -26.01 12.94 -0.80
C PHE A 6 -25.30 11.57 -0.85
N GLU A 7 -23.98 11.59 -0.76
CA GLU A 7 -23.12 10.40 -0.75
C GLU A 7 -23.39 9.53 0.48
N ASP A 8 -23.53 10.14 1.68
CA ASP A 8 -23.84 9.41 2.92
C ASP A 8 -25.20 8.73 2.86
N LYS A 9 -26.19 9.37 2.20
CA LYS A 9 -27.54 8.81 2.04
C LYS A 9 -27.54 7.60 1.10
N VAL A 10 -26.70 7.58 0.08
CA VAL A 10 -26.61 6.49 -0.89
C VAL A 10 -25.86 5.28 -0.28
N TRP A 11 -24.80 5.53 0.52
CA TRP A 11 -23.92 4.47 1.04
C TRP A 11 -24.38 3.86 2.35
N TYR A 12 -25.05 4.64 3.22
CA TYR A 12 -25.35 4.21 4.60
C TYR A 12 -26.84 4.05 4.92
N GLN A 13 -27.76 4.42 4.03
CA GLN A 13 -29.17 4.17 4.23
C GLN A 13 -29.63 2.85 3.59
N LYS A 14 -30.66 2.22 4.20
CA LYS A 14 -31.29 1.01 3.65
C LYS A 14 -31.71 1.26 2.19
N LEU A 15 -31.45 0.28 1.35
CA LEU A 15 -31.83 0.26 -0.07
C LEU A 15 -33.30 0.66 -0.23
N SER A 16 -33.53 1.92 -0.60
CA SER A 16 -34.85 2.41 -1.00
C SER A 16 -34.97 2.35 -2.52
N PHE A 17 -36.14 2.07 -3.03
CA PHE A 17 -36.41 1.96 -4.47
C PHE A 17 -35.92 3.23 -5.24
N LYS A 18 -36.05 4.41 -4.62
CA LYS A 18 -35.55 5.70 -5.17
C LYS A 18 -34.03 5.73 -5.30
N ASN A 19 -33.31 5.13 -4.35
CA ASN A 19 -31.84 5.07 -4.38
C ASN A 19 -31.37 4.07 -5.44
N ILE A 20 -32.09 2.99 -5.66
CA ILE A 20 -31.79 2.01 -6.72
C ILE A 20 -31.96 2.66 -8.10
N LEU A 21 -33.01 3.44 -8.30
CA LEU A 21 -33.24 4.13 -9.56
C LEU A 21 -32.16 5.20 -9.87
N ALA A 22 -31.66 5.88 -8.83
CA ALA A 22 -30.57 6.86 -8.95
C ALA A 22 -29.22 6.21 -9.31
N VAL A 23 -29.00 4.95 -8.90
CA VAL A 23 -27.75 4.20 -9.15
C VAL A 23 -27.85 3.35 -10.43
N ALA A 24 -29.05 3.10 -10.94
CA ALA A 24 -29.29 2.29 -12.15
C ALA A 24 -28.43 2.69 -13.37
N PRO A 25 -28.23 4.01 -13.68
CA PRO A 25 -27.36 4.40 -14.79
C PRO A 25 -25.88 4.02 -14.61
N LEU A 26 -25.44 3.76 -13.35
CA LEU A 26 -24.07 3.33 -13.06
C LEU A 26 -23.88 1.81 -13.24
N LEU A 27 -24.95 1.01 -13.32
CA LEU A 27 -24.84 -0.46 -13.47
C LEU A 27 -24.03 -0.90 -14.69
N PRO A 28 -24.21 -0.32 -15.91
CA PRO A 28 -23.40 -0.71 -17.06
C PRO A 28 -21.91 -0.37 -16.85
N PHE A 29 -21.60 0.75 -16.19
CA PHE A 29 -20.21 1.10 -15.87
C PHE A 29 -19.62 0.15 -14.82
N THR A 30 -20.41 -0.28 -13.85
CA THR A 30 -19.98 -1.26 -12.84
C THR A 30 -19.72 -2.63 -13.49
N ALA A 31 -20.59 -3.05 -14.41
CA ALA A 31 -20.41 -4.29 -15.17
C ALA A 31 -19.15 -4.24 -16.05
N LEU A 32 -18.95 -3.12 -16.77
CA LEU A 32 -17.75 -2.89 -17.58
C LEU A 32 -16.48 -2.91 -16.72
N PHE A 33 -16.48 -2.21 -15.59
CA PHE A 33 -15.36 -2.24 -14.65
C PHE A 33 -15.10 -3.65 -14.10
N GLY A 34 -16.15 -4.38 -13.77
CA GLY A 34 -16.08 -5.79 -13.35
C GLY A 34 -15.48 -6.70 -14.43
N ALA A 35 -15.88 -6.50 -15.69
CA ALA A 35 -15.32 -7.24 -16.83
C ALA A 35 -13.83 -6.92 -17.03
N ILE A 36 -13.45 -5.64 -17.03
CA ILE A 36 -12.05 -5.20 -17.18
C ILE A 36 -11.18 -5.77 -16.05
N THR A 37 -11.65 -5.70 -14.80
CA THR A 37 -10.91 -6.24 -13.66
C THR A 37 -10.79 -7.77 -13.71
N SER A 38 -11.82 -8.47 -14.19
CA SER A 38 -11.80 -9.92 -14.36
C SER A 38 -10.85 -10.37 -15.47
N VAL A 39 -10.85 -9.67 -16.61
CA VAL A 39 -9.89 -9.90 -17.71
C VAL A 39 -8.47 -9.64 -17.23
N ARG A 40 -8.25 -8.51 -16.56
CA ARG A 40 -6.95 -8.18 -15.96
C ARG A 40 -6.46 -9.27 -15.01
N ARG A 41 -7.34 -9.78 -14.14
CA ARG A 41 -7.04 -10.88 -13.20
C ARG A 41 -6.66 -12.17 -13.93
N LYS A 42 -7.39 -12.52 -15.00
CA LYS A 42 -7.07 -13.68 -15.85
C LYS A 42 -5.71 -13.51 -16.53
N CYS A 43 -5.41 -12.33 -17.09
CA CYS A 43 -4.12 -12.05 -17.71
C CYS A 43 -2.95 -12.18 -16.73
N TYR A 44 -3.12 -11.78 -15.46
CA TYR A 44 -2.13 -12.01 -14.40
C TYR A 44 -1.98 -13.50 -14.06
N ASN A 45 -3.07 -14.24 -14.01
CA ASN A 45 -3.03 -15.67 -13.69
C ASN A 45 -2.41 -16.50 -14.81
N ASN A 46 -2.64 -16.13 -16.05
CA ASN A 46 -2.11 -16.81 -17.26
C ASN A 46 -0.67 -16.40 -17.60
N GLY A 47 -0.02 -15.56 -16.77
CA GLY A 47 1.39 -15.20 -16.97
C GLY A 47 1.66 -14.17 -18.08
N PHE A 48 0.62 -13.55 -18.68
CA PHE A 48 0.79 -12.48 -19.66
C PHE A 48 1.51 -11.25 -19.08
N PHE A 49 1.37 -11.02 -17.79
CA PHE A 49 2.12 -9.99 -17.09
C PHE A 49 3.23 -10.63 -16.27
N LYS A 50 4.46 -10.17 -16.48
CA LYS A 50 5.62 -10.60 -15.67
C LYS A 50 5.37 -10.32 -14.20
N LYS A 51 5.38 -11.36 -13.40
CA LYS A 51 5.30 -11.28 -11.94
C LYS A 51 6.72 -11.16 -11.41
N THR A 52 7.07 -10.03 -10.87
CA THR A 52 8.37 -9.85 -10.20
C THR A 52 8.37 -10.68 -8.93
N LYS A 53 9.18 -11.75 -8.89
CA LYS A 53 9.36 -12.55 -7.67
C LYS A 53 10.43 -11.91 -6.81
N LEU A 54 10.02 -11.27 -5.73
CA LEU A 54 10.93 -10.87 -4.66
C LEU A 54 11.28 -12.10 -3.82
N LYS A 55 12.54 -12.22 -3.42
CA LYS A 55 12.98 -13.23 -2.44
C LYS A 55 12.60 -12.81 -1.03
N THR A 56 12.64 -11.49 -0.80
CA THR A 56 12.31 -10.84 0.47
C THR A 56 10.79 -10.82 0.68
N PRO A 57 10.32 -11.23 1.88
CA PRO A 57 8.90 -11.17 2.22
C PRO A 57 8.40 -9.72 2.27
N VAL A 58 7.18 -9.52 1.76
CA VAL A 58 6.53 -8.21 1.71
C VAL A 58 5.29 -8.21 2.60
N ILE A 59 5.21 -7.25 3.51
CA ILE A 59 4.05 -6.98 4.36
C ILE A 59 3.31 -5.78 3.75
N VAL A 60 2.04 -5.97 3.43
CA VAL A 60 1.20 -4.91 2.87
C VAL A 60 0.33 -4.30 3.97
N VAL A 61 0.55 -3.02 4.26
CA VAL A 61 -0.32 -2.23 5.13
C VAL A 61 -1.31 -1.49 4.26
N GLY A 62 -2.59 -1.78 4.39
CA GLY A 62 -3.65 -1.16 3.60
C GLY A 62 -4.84 -0.77 4.46
N GLY A 63 -5.60 0.25 4.04
CA GLY A 63 -6.85 0.65 4.66
C GLY A 63 -8.06 0.25 3.80
N ILE A 64 -9.11 -0.28 4.43
CA ILE A 64 -10.38 -0.61 3.76
C ILE A 64 -11.25 0.63 3.64
N SER A 65 -11.09 1.62 4.55
CA SER A 65 -11.87 2.86 4.56
C SER A 65 -11.10 4.04 3.97
N VAL A 66 -11.84 4.99 3.42
CA VAL A 66 -11.31 6.27 2.95
C VAL A 66 -11.14 7.20 4.16
N GLY A 67 -9.97 7.84 4.30
CA GLY A 67 -9.65 8.78 5.38
C GLY A 67 -8.44 8.37 6.22
N GLY A 68 -8.16 9.13 7.27
CA GLY A 68 -7.00 8.94 8.16
C GLY A 68 -7.10 7.68 9.00
N THR A 69 -6.83 6.53 8.42
CA THR A 69 -7.02 5.18 9.03
C THR A 69 -5.86 4.73 9.92
N GLY A 70 -4.98 5.64 10.35
CA GLY A 70 -3.85 5.29 11.23
C GLY A 70 -2.78 4.40 10.57
N LYS A 71 -2.69 4.36 9.24
CA LYS A 71 -1.70 3.55 8.51
C LYS A 71 -0.27 3.95 8.83
N THR A 72 0.03 5.24 8.84
CA THR A 72 1.37 5.76 9.11
C THR A 72 1.89 5.36 10.50
N PRO A 73 1.13 5.56 11.60
CA PRO A 73 1.52 5.05 12.92
C PRO A 73 1.71 3.53 12.96
N LEU A 74 0.86 2.78 12.26
CA LEU A 74 0.99 1.32 12.17
C LEU A 74 2.27 0.91 11.42
N CYS A 75 2.62 1.57 10.31
CA CYS A 75 3.86 1.32 9.60
C CYS A 75 5.08 1.59 10.50
N ILE A 76 5.08 2.70 11.24
CA ILE A 76 6.16 3.05 12.17
C ILE A 76 6.30 1.98 13.25
N ALA A 77 5.21 1.63 13.93
CA ALA A 77 5.22 0.60 14.98
C ALA A 77 5.71 -0.76 14.46
N LEU A 78 5.27 -1.15 13.26
CA LEU A 78 5.67 -2.39 12.62
C LEU A 78 7.17 -2.39 12.28
N LEU A 79 7.70 -1.31 11.71
CA LEU A 79 9.12 -1.20 11.36
C LEU A 79 10.00 -1.28 12.61
N LEU A 80 9.64 -0.56 13.68
CA LEU A 80 10.38 -0.59 14.95
C LEU A 80 10.33 -2.00 15.56
N LYS A 81 9.16 -2.64 15.55
CA LYS A 81 9.01 -4.01 16.07
C LYS A 81 9.81 -5.04 15.27
N LEU A 82 9.86 -4.93 13.95
CA LEU A 82 10.68 -5.79 13.11
C LEU A 82 12.17 -5.59 13.41
N LYS A 83 12.60 -4.35 13.67
CA LYS A 83 13.98 -4.06 14.08
C LYS A 83 14.33 -4.68 15.41
N GLU A 84 13.45 -4.58 16.42
CA GLU A 84 13.62 -5.23 17.74
C GLU A 84 13.76 -6.76 17.60
N LEU A 85 13.06 -7.36 16.65
CA LEU A 85 13.14 -8.79 16.35
C LEU A 85 14.41 -9.20 15.57
N GLY A 86 15.33 -8.25 15.32
CA GLY A 86 16.60 -8.49 14.66
C GLY A 86 16.56 -8.46 13.13
N TYR A 87 15.43 -8.05 12.52
CA TYR A 87 15.33 -7.88 11.07
C TYR A 87 15.92 -6.54 10.61
N LYS A 88 16.23 -6.46 9.31
CA LYS A 88 16.57 -5.23 8.60
C LYS A 88 15.35 -4.76 7.78
N PRO A 89 14.39 -4.06 8.39
CA PRO A 89 13.17 -3.70 7.70
C PRO A 89 13.39 -2.57 6.70
N GLY A 90 12.71 -2.67 5.55
CA GLY A 90 12.58 -1.60 4.57
C GLY A 90 11.14 -1.19 4.39
N LEU A 91 10.88 0.09 4.14
CA LEU A 91 9.56 0.59 3.75
C LEU A 91 9.62 1.14 2.33
N ILE A 92 8.69 0.71 1.49
CA ILE A 92 8.47 1.28 0.17
C ILE A 92 7.15 2.05 0.13
N SER A 93 7.23 3.35 -0.13
CA SER A 93 6.08 4.22 -0.35
C SER A 93 6.02 4.70 -1.80
N ARG A 94 4.84 5.15 -2.22
CA ARG A 94 4.65 5.79 -3.53
C ARG A 94 5.19 7.22 -3.57
N GLY A 95 5.32 7.88 -2.41
CA GLY A 95 5.71 9.28 -2.35
C GLY A 95 4.62 10.21 -2.88
N TYR A 96 3.41 10.08 -2.34
CA TYR A 96 2.31 10.95 -2.75
C TYR A 96 2.69 12.42 -2.61
N ARG A 97 2.43 13.22 -3.67
CA ARG A 97 2.84 14.63 -3.83
C ARG A 97 4.35 14.88 -3.91
N GLY A 98 5.19 13.88 -3.70
CA GLY A 98 6.63 13.99 -3.92
C GLY A 98 6.98 13.88 -5.42
N LYS A 99 8.01 14.60 -5.84
CA LYS A 99 8.60 14.53 -7.18
C LYS A 99 10.11 14.51 -7.05
N ALA A 100 10.70 13.31 -7.06
CA ALA A 100 12.14 13.15 -7.09
C ALA A 100 12.67 13.23 -8.52
N GLU A 101 13.90 13.68 -8.70
CA GLU A 101 14.59 13.69 -9.99
C GLU A 101 14.89 12.27 -10.46
N CYS A 102 15.21 11.37 -9.51
CA CYS A 102 15.52 9.97 -9.79
C CYS A 102 14.78 9.03 -8.84
N TYR A 103 14.37 7.88 -9.36
CA TYR A 103 13.75 6.80 -8.59
C TYR A 103 14.49 5.48 -8.81
N PRO A 104 14.58 4.59 -7.80
CA PRO A 104 14.11 4.73 -6.42
C PRO A 104 14.86 5.79 -5.61
N LEU A 105 14.17 6.57 -4.76
CA LEU A 105 14.78 7.54 -3.87
C LEU A 105 14.85 6.97 -2.45
N THR A 106 16.05 6.86 -1.87
CA THR A 106 16.19 6.60 -0.42
C THR A 106 15.93 7.87 0.37
N VAL A 107 15.01 7.79 1.33
CA VAL A 107 14.63 8.92 2.17
C VAL A 107 15.53 8.98 3.39
N ASN A 108 16.18 10.12 3.59
CA ASN A 108 16.93 10.48 4.77
C ASN A 108 16.19 11.58 5.56
N THR A 109 16.59 11.83 6.79
CA THR A 109 15.97 12.88 7.64
C THR A 109 16.12 14.29 7.08
N THR A 110 17.10 14.50 6.17
CA THR A 110 17.37 15.76 5.48
C THR A 110 16.79 15.83 4.06
N THR A 111 16.09 14.77 3.61
CA THR A 111 15.49 14.76 2.27
C THR A 111 14.38 15.81 2.18
N ASP A 112 14.35 16.59 1.09
CA ASP A 112 13.31 17.58 0.86
C ASP A 112 11.94 16.87 0.71
N VAL A 113 10.97 17.35 1.46
CA VAL A 113 9.59 16.87 1.43
C VAL A 113 8.98 16.91 0.02
N LYS A 114 9.41 17.91 -0.78
CA LYS A 114 8.97 18.02 -2.19
C LYS A 114 9.43 16.86 -3.06
N GLN A 115 10.48 16.14 -2.67
CA GLN A 115 10.99 14.99 -3.39
C GLN A 115 10.34 13.68 -2.94
N CYS A 116 10.22 13.48 -1.63
CA CYS A 116 9.74 12.20 -1.08
C CYS A 116 8.27 12.20 -0.66
N GLY A 117 7.67 13.37 -0.41
CA GLY A 117 6.34 13.51 0.18
C GLY A 117 6.36 13.51 1.72
N ASP A 118 5.28 14.01 2.32
CA ASP A 118 5.18 14.21 3.78
C ASP A 118 5.23 12.89 4.55
N GLU A 119 4.49 11.87 4.11
CA GLU A 119 4.33 10.62 4.82
C GLU A 119 5.62 9.79 4.91
N PRO A 120 6.37 9.55 3.82
CA PRO A 120 7.66 8.85 3.90
C PRO A 120 8.70 9.58 4.74
N LEU A 121 8.71 10.92 4.69
CA LEU A 121 9.63 11.71 5.52
C LEU A 121 9.28 11.57 7.00
N LEU A 122 7.99 11.68 7.36
CA LEU A 122 7.52 11.50 8.73
C LEU A 122 7.89 10.10 9.26
N ILE A 123 7.69 9.04 8.45
CA ILE A 123 8.09 7.69 8.81
C ILE A 123 9.60 7.63 9.05
N LYS A 124 10.42 8.16 8.12
CA LYS A 124 11.89 8.17 8.27
C LYS A 124 12.34 8.91 9.52
N MET A 125 11.76 10.06 9.80
CA MET A 125 12.06 10.81 11.02
C MET A 125 11.72 10.04 12.29
N SER A 126 10.63 9.23 12.25
CA SER A 126 10.18 8.44 13.40
C SER A 126 11.00 7.18 13.62
N VAL A 127 11.44 6.50 12.56
CA VAL A 127 12.19 5.24 12.67
C VAL A 127 13.70 5.43 12.67
N GLY A 128 14.21 6.59 12.26
CA GLY A 128 15.64 6.87 12.19
C GLY A 128 16.38 5.82 11.36
N ASP A 129 17.45 5.26 11.93
CA ASP A 129 18.26 4.21 11.29
C ASP A 129 17.75 2.79 11.55
N SER A 130 16.61 2.66 12.21
CA SER A 130 15.98 1.37 12.45
C SER A 130 15.43 0.73 11.18
N ALA A 131 15.11 1.55 10.16
CA ALA A 131 14.59 1.06 8.88
C ALA A 131 15.09 1.89 7.70
N VAL A 132 15.18 1.24 6.54
CA VAL A 132 15.41 1.94 5.26
C VAL A 132 14.06 2.36 4.70
N VAL A 133 13.90 3.65 4.38
CA VAL A 133 12.68 4.17 3.75
C VAL A 133 13.03 4.56 2.32
N ALA A 134 12.27 4.06 1.35
CA ALA A 134 12.42 4.38 -0.05
C ALA A 134 11.10 4.81 -0.69
N VAL A 135 11.20 5.66 -1.69
CA VAL A 135 10.05 6.14 -2.48
C VAL A 135 10.23 5.74 -3.93
N ASP A 136 9.21 5.12 -4.51
CA ASP A 136 9.16 4.83 -5.93
C ASP A 136 7.69 4.72 -6.40
N PRO A 137 7.27 5.46 -7.45
CA PRO A 137 5.99 5.26 -8.11
C PRO A 137 5.76 3.81 -8.58
N LEU A 138 6.85 3.10 -8.98
CA LEU A 138 6.87 1.69 -9.34
C LEU A 138 7.31 0.86 -8.13
N ARG A 139 6.37 0.49 -7.27
CA ARG A 139 6.64 -0.26 -6.03
C ARG A 139 7.45 -1.53 -6.22
N GLU A 140 7.29 -2.22 -7.35
CA GLU A 140 8.07 -3.43 -7.67
C GLU A 140 9.56 -3.11 -7.78
N ARG A 141 9.91 -2.02 -8.47
CA ARG A 141 11.29 -1.54 -8.60
C ARG A 141 11.84 -1.09 -7.26
N GLY A 142 11.05 -0.32 -6.49
CA GLY A 142 11.43 0.12 -5.15
C GLY A 142 11.63 -1.04 -4.17
N ALA A 143 10.81 -2.08 -4.25
CA ALA A 143 10.97 -3.28 -3.42
C ALA A 143 12.24 -4.06 -3.79
N GLN A 144 12.54 -4.24 -5.09
CA GLN A 144 13.80 -4.82 -5.53
C GLN A 144 15.01 -4.00 -5.04
N TYR A 145 14.90 -2.68 -5.10
CA TYR A 145 15.95 -1.79 -4.60
C TYR A 145 16.20 -2.00 -3.10
N LEU A 146 15.15 -2.09 -2.28
CA LEU A 146 15.29 -2.40 -0.85
C LEU A 146 15.91 -3.79 -0.61
N GLU A 147 15.56 -4.78 -1.43
CA GLU A 147 16.17 -6.11 -1.39
C GLU A 147 17.67 -6.04 -1.68
N HIS A 148 18.10 -5.25 -2.67
CA HIS A 148 19.52 -5.02 -2.99
C HIS A 148 20.27 -4.27 -1.86
N LEU A 149 19.59 -3.40 -1.12
CA LEU A 149 20.14 -2.75 0.07
C LEU A 149 20.26 -3.69 1.28
N GLY A 150 19.88 -4.96 1.12
CA GLY A 150 19.97 -5.99 2.14
C GLY A 150 18.86 -5.95 3.17
N CYS A 151 17.69 -5.35 2.83
CA CYS A 151 16.49 -5.50 3.64
C CYS A 151 15.98 -6.93 3.54
N ASP A 152 15.68 -7.55 4.68
CA ASP A 152 15.20 -8.93 4.78
C ASP A 152 13.67 -9.02 5.00
N VAL A 153 13.03 -7.89 5.21
CA VAL A 153 11.57 -7.72 5.22
C VAL A 153 11.20 -6.34 4.67
N ILE A 154 10.19 -6.30 3.81
CA ILE A 154 9.73 -5.05 3.18
C ILE A 154 8.30 -4.77 3.61
N VAL A 155 8.05 -3.56 4.08
CA VAL A 155 6.72 -3.04 4.38
C VAL A 155 6.29 -2.12 3.24
N THR A 156 5.07 -2.23 2.77
CA THR A 156 4.51 -1.29 1.78
C THR A 156 3.23 -0.68 2.30
N ASP A 157 3.12 0.64 2.17
CA ASP A 157 1.90 1.39 2.42
C ASP A 157 0.94 1.28 1.22
N ASP A 158 -0.36 1.31 1.47
CA ASP A 158 -1.42 1.32 0.44
C ASP A 158 -1.25 0.30 -0.71
N GLY A 159 -0.67 -0.88 -0.42
CA GLY A 159 -0.39 -1.91 -1.42
C GLY A 159 -1.62 -2.65 -1.96
N LEU A 160 -2.79 -2.55 -1.30
CA LEU A 160 -3.98 -3.35 -1.64
C LEU A 160 -4.61 -2.97 -2.99
N GLN A 161 -4.44 -1.75 -3.47
CA GLN A 161 -5.02 -1.27 -4.74
C GLN A 161 -4.29 -1.80 -5.98
N HIS A 162 -3.07 -2.31 -5.81
CA HIS A 162 -2.28 -2.87 -6.90
C HIS A 162 -2.09 -4.36 -6.67
N GLY A 163 -2.90 -5.20 -7.32
CA GLY A 163 -2.89 -6.68 -7.24
C GLY A 163 -1.57 -7.36 -7.63
N LYS A 164 -0.45 -6.66 -7.52
CA LYS A 164 0.91 -7.12 -7.87
C LYS A 164 1.76 -7.49 -6.66
N ALA A 165 1.34 -7.13 -5.43
CA ALA A 165 2.08 -7.49 -4.23
C ALA A 165 1.70 -8.89 -3.77
N TYR A 166 2.62 -9.85 -3.95
CA TYR A 166 2.45 -11.20 -3.43
C TYR A 166 2.71 -11.22 -1.93
N LEU A 167 1.66 -11.44 -1.15
CA LEU A 167 1.79 -11.89 0.23
C LEU A 167 2.52 -13.26 0.22
N ASN A 168 3.76 -13.27 0.66
CA ASN A 168 4.44 -14.52 0.87
C ASN A 168 3.94 -15.12 2.20
N GLN A 169 3.08 -16.15 2.12
CA GLN A 169 2.43 -16.81 3.27
C GLN A 169 3.43 -17.37 4.33
N ARG A 170 4.72 -17.43 4.00
CA ARG A 170 5.76 -17.90 4.94
C ARG A 170 5.94 -17.01 6.17
N LEU A 171 5.57 -15.72 6.10
CA LEU A 171 5.65 -14.82 7.27
C LEU A 171 4.58 -15.12 8.31
N LEU A 172 3.34 -15.38 7.88
CA LEU A 172 2.25 -15.72 8.80
C LEU A 172 2.55 -16.96 9.64
N GLN A 173 3.22 -17.97 9.05
CA GLN A 173 3.63 -19.18 9.78
C GLN A 173 4.77 -18.93 10.78
N ARG A 174 5.60 -17.91 10.58
CA ARG A 174 6.67 -17.56 11.53
C ARG A 174 6.14 -16.75 12.72
N PHE A 175 5.18 -15.85 12.48
CA PHE A 175 4.55 -15.09 13.55
C PHE A 175 3.66 -15.96 14.47
N SER A 176 3.05 -17.03 13.96
CA SER A 176 2.27 -17.98 14.76
C SER A 176 3.11 -18.82 15.74
N ARG A 177 4.44 -18.79 15.67
CA ARG A 177 5.34 -19.48 16.61
C ARG A 177 5.77 -18.63 17.81
N PHE A 178 5.37 -17.36 17.85
CA PHE A 178 5.71 -16.42 18.92
C PHE A 178 4.48 -15.94 19.71
N GLY A 179 3.32 -16.59 19.54
CA GLY A 179 2.10 -16.40 20.32
C GLY A 179 1.84 -17.55 21.27
#